data_b88eba98dc73d4472330d58d372fe286
#
_entry.id   b88eba98dc73d4472330d58d372fe286
#
_cell.length_a   1.000
_cell.length_b   1.000
_cell.length_c   1.000
_cell.angle_alpha   90.00
_cell.angle_beta   90.00
_cell.angle_gamma   90.00
#
_symmetry.space_group_name_H-M   'P 1'
#
loop_
_entity.id
_entity.type
_entity.pdbx_description
1 polymer ?
#
loop_
_entity_poly.entity_id
_entity_poly.type
_entity_poly.pdbx_seq_one_letter_code
_entity_poly.pdbx_strand_id
1 'polypeptide(L)'
;MRWLLVLWDIDFTLVNAGGVGTRLYRMVFRDMFGTELPGAADMAGRTDRAIVLDTLARAGIPEPRQHLDQFLARLAALAPTGHELAVQHSRALPGAAAALDALAAFAPGRDNAGRAGTGHGQEGGPAPGLDGTGDGAPDVRVVQSVLTGNVRRMAEMKLRAVGLDAHLDLATGAYGDSHEVRSDLVHLARGNAARRYGRDFSGTATVLVGDTPLDVAAARARATEAPRPAETAPGTARRTCA
;
A
#
# COMPACT_ATOMS: atom_id res chain seq x y z
N MET A 1 -18.74 13.56 -9.91
CA MET A 1 -17.78 12.41 -9.87
C MET A 1 -17.02 12.44 -8.56
N ARG A 2 -17.21 11.45 -7.69
CA ARG A 2 -16.57 11.29 -6.38
C ARG A 2 -15.35 10.38 -6.51
N TRP A 3 -14.24 10.72 -5.82
CA TRP A 3 -13.03 9.89 -5.77
C TRP A 3 -12.88 9.29 -4.39
N LEU A 4 -12.48 8.02 -4.33
CA LEU A 4 -12.16 7.29 -3.11
C LEU A 4 -10.78 6.68 -3.24
N LEU A 5 -9.99 6.77 -2.18
CA LEU A 5 -8.77 6.03 -1.98
C LEU A 5 -9.04 4.88 -1.01
N VAL A 6 -8.90 3.65 -1.46
CA VAL A 6 -8.99 2.46 -0.62
C VAL A 6 -7.58 1.99 -0.33
N LEU A 7 -7.21 2.00 0.93
CA LEU A 7 -5.91 1.55 1.44
C LEU A 7 -6.08 0.20 2.11
N TRP A 8 -5.45 -0.81 1.54
CA TRP A 8 -5.48 -2.18 2.06
C TRP A 8 -4.26 -2.45 2.93
N ASP A 9 -4.46 -2.97 4.14
CA ASP A 9 -3.40 -3.69 4.81
C ASP A 9 -3.15 -5.03 4.12
N ILE A 10 -2.00 -5.65 4.37
CA ILE A 10 -1.58 -6.87 3.68
C ILE A 10 -1.71 -8.09 4.58
N ASP A 11 -0.96 -8.11 5.69
CA ASP A 11 -0.90 -9.29 6.56
C ASP A 11 -2.24 -9.47 7.29
N PHE A 12 -2.82 -10.65 7.19
CA PHE A 12 -4.13 -11.03 7.75
C PHE A 12 -5.33 -10.20 7.25
N THR A 13 -5.12 -9.32 6.26
CA THR A 13 -6.19 -8.65 5.51
C THR A 13 -6.30 -9.21 4.09
N LEU A 14 -5.23 -9.15 3.31
CA LEU A 14 -5.16 -9.71 1.96
C LEU A 14 -4.42 -11.04 1.90
N VAL A 15 -3.39 -11.20 2.73
CA VAL A 15 -2.43 -12.31 2.67
C VAL A 15 -2.21 -12.94 4.04
N ASN A 16 -2.27 -14.26 4.10
CA ASN A 16 -1.64 -15.02 5.18
C ASN A 16 -0.22 -15.40 4.73
N ALA A 17 0.78 -14.74 5.30
CA ALA A 17 2.17 -14.90 4.88
C ALA A 17 2.86 -16.18 5.40
N GLY A 18 2.17 -17.06 6.15
CA GLY A 18 2.72 -18.37 6.56
C GLY A 18 4.02 -18.28 7.39
N GLY A 19 4.24 -17.18 8.12
CA GLY A 19 5.44 -16.98 8.93
C GLY A 19 6.70 -16.56 8.15
N VAL A 20 6.59 -16.23 6.88
CA VAL A 20 7.72 -15.78 6.04
C VAL A 20 8.40 -14.56 6.65
N GLY A 21 7.66 -13.55 7.10
CA GLY A 21 8.22 -12.36 7.74
C GLY A 21 9.16 -12.70 8.91
N THR A 22 8.71 -13.52 9.84
CA THR A 22 9.52 -13.95 11.00
C THR A 22 10.79 -14.69 10.58
N ARG A 23 10.71 -15.53 9.54
CA ARG A 23 11.91 -16.24 9.00
C ARG A 23 12.93 -15.24 8.46
N LEU A 24 12.49 -14.26 7.69
CA LEU A 24 13.38 -13.23 7.13
C LEU A 24 14.01 -12.36 8.21
N TYR A 25 13.25 -11.98 9.25
CA TYR A 25 13.80 -11.26 10.42
C TYR A 25 14.91 -12.06 11.10
N ARG A 26 14.72 -13.37 11.32
CA ARG A 26 15.76 -14.24 11.89
C ARG A 26 17.01 -14.31 11.02
N MET A 27 16.84 -14.39 9.70
CA MET A 27 17.97 -14.41 8.76
C MET A 27 18.77 -13.10 8.84
N VAL A 28 18.11 -11.94 8.80
CA VAL A 28 18.76 -10.63 8.92
C VAL A 28 19.46 -10.49 10.28
N PHE A 29 18.79 -10.87 11.36
CA PHE A 29 19.35 -10.77 12.70
C PHE A 29 20.63 -11.61 12.83
N ARG A 30 20.58 -12.86 12.40
CA ARG A 30 21.76 -13.76 12.43
C ARG A 30 22.90 -13.23 11.55
N ASP A 31 22.60 -12.70 10.36
CA ASP A 31 23.60 -12.13 9.48
C ASP A 31 24.27 -10.87 10.06
N MET A 32 23.51 -10.04 10.80
CA MET A 32 24.04 -8.81 11.39
C MET A 32 24.79 -9.01 12.71
N PHE A 33 24.34 -9.96 13.54
CA PHE A 33 24.80 -10.08 14.92
C PHE A 33 25.47 -11.43 15.25
N GLY A 34 25.49 -12.37 14.31
CA GLY A 34 26.15 -13.67 14.47
C GLY A 34 25.47 -14.63 15.46
N THR A 35 24.28 -14.29 15.97
CA THR A 35 23.53 -15.08 16.94
C THR A 35 22.08 -15.29 16.49
N GLU A 36 21.40 -16.27 17.04
CA GLU A 36 19.98 -16.49 16.77
C GLU A 36 19.13 -15.40 17.45
N LEU A 37 18.04 -14.99 16.78
CA LEU A 37 17.07 -14.06 17.34
C LEU A 37 16.31 -14.73 18.50
N PRO A 38 16.42 -14.23 19.75
CA PRO A 38 15.79 -14.87 20.91
C PRO A 38 14.26 -14.89 20.84
N GLY A 39 13.69 -13.89 20.18
CA GLY A 39 12.24 -13.73 19.91
C GLY A 39 11.98 -12.47 19.13
N ALA A 40 11.07 -12.51 18.18
CA ALA A 40 10.63 -11.30 17.52
C ALA A 40 9.64 -10.52 18.41
N ALA A 41 9.63 -9.20 18.27
CA ALA A 41 8.58 -8.37 18.84
C ALA A 41 7.23 -8.69 18.21
N ASP A 42 6.13 -8.30 18.88
CA ASP A 42 4.80 -8.36 18.28
C ASP A 42 4.77 -7.53 17.00
N MET A 43 4.28 -8.14 15.92
CA MET A 43 4.27 -7.54 14.59
C MET A 43 2.89 -6.99 14.19
N ALA A 44 1.81 -7.41 14.89
CA ALA A 44 0.44 -7.13 14.49
C ALA A 44 0.17 -5.62 14.38
N GLY A 45 -0.18 -5.15 13.19
CA GLY A 45 -0.54 -3.75 12.91
C GLY A 45 0.57 -2.71 13.08
N ARG A 46 1.81 -3.14 13.36
CA ARG A 46 2.96 -2.26 13.58
C ARG A 46 3.77 -2.06 12.31
N THR A 47 4.59 -1.01 12.28
CA THR A 47 5.54 -0.77 11.18
C THR A 47 6.83 -1.55 11.38
N ASP A 48 7.47 -1.98 10.31
CA ASP A 48 8.77 -2.69 10.40
C ASP A 48 9.81 -1.84 11.14
N ARG A 49 9.80 -0.51 10.99
CA ARG A 49 10.67 0.38 11.79
C ARG A 49 10.47 0.19 13.30
N ALA A 50 9.22 0.21 13.76
CA ALA A 50 8.89 0.02 15.18
C ALA A 50 9.18 -1.41 15.65
N ILE A 51 8.92 -2.41 14.81
CA ILE A 51 9.18 -3.83 15.11
C ILE A 51 10.67 -4.09 15.25
N VAL A 52 11.49 -3.55 14.33
CA VAL A 52 12.96 -3.72 14.36
C VAL A 52 13.53 -3.09 15.63
N LEU A 53 13.15 -1.87 15.97
CA LEU A 53 13.64 -1.19 17.17
C LEU A 53 13.33 -1.99 18.45
N ASP A 54 12.09 -2.46 18.59
CA ASP A 54 11.66 -3.24 19.73
C ASP A 54 12.34 -4.61 19.76
N THR A 55 12.49 -5.26 18.62
CA THR A 55 13.17 -6.55 18.47
C THR A 55 14.63 -6.45 18.89
N LEU A 56 15.36 -5.43 18.41
CA LEU A 56 16.76 -5.23 18.77
C LEU A 56 16.93 -4.88 20.27
N ALA A 57 16.05 -4.03 20.80
CA ALA A 57 16.06 -3.69 22.22
C ALA A 57 15.82 -4.93 23.11
N ARG A 58 14.84 -5.78 22.79
CA ARG A 58 14.57 -7.03 23.50
C ARG A 58 15.71 -8.04 23.39
N ALA A 59 16.42 -8.03 22.27
CA ALA A 59 17.61 -8.87 22.07
C ALA A 59 18.87 -8.32 22.80
N GLY A 60 18.77 -7.18 23.50
CA GLY A 60 19.89 -6.57 24.22
C GLY A 60 20.94 -5.94 23.30
N ILE A 61 20.60 -5.63 22.05
CA ILE A 61 21.50 -4.97 21.11
C ILE A 61 21.66 -3.50 21.54
N PRO A 62 22.89 -3.02 21.81
CA PRO A 62 23.14 -1.63 22.15
C PRO A 62 22.72 -0.69 20.98
N GLU A 63 22.24 0.50 21.32
CA GLU A 63 21.91 1.56 20.35
C GLU A 63 21.06 1.07 19.17
N PRO A 64 19.85 0.49 19.37
CA PRO A 64 19.04 -0.11 18.31
C PRO A 64 18.82 0.79 17.09
N ARG A 65 18.72 2.13 17.31
CA ARG A 65 18.51 3.11 16.23
C ARG A 65 19.67 3.16 15.23
N GLN A 66 20.88 2.90 15.66
CA GLN A 66 22.06 2.90 14.77
C GLN A 66 22.01 1.72 13.77
N HIS A 67 21.33 0.64 14.13
CA HIS A 67 21.20 -0.56 13.31
C HIS A 67 19.94 -0.57 12.43
N LEU A 68 18.99 0.33 12.68
CA LEU A 68 17.66 0.30 12.10
C LEU A 68 17.68 0.33 10.57
N ASP A 69 18.30 1.32 9.97
CA ASP A 69 18.28 1.49 8.51
C ASP A 69 19.05 0.36 7.80
N GLN A 70 20.13 -0.14 8.41
CA GLN A 70 20.85 -1.30 7.89
C GLN A 70 19.99 -2.58 7.96
N PHE A 71 19.27 -2.78 9.06
CA PHE A 71 18.36 -3.93 9.20
C PHE A 71 17.26 -3.90 8.14
N LEU A 72 16.59 -2.74 7.96
CA LEU A 72 15.54 -2.57 6.96
C LEU A 72 16.06 -2.77 5.52
N ALA A 73 17.25 -2.25 5.23
CA ALA A 73 17.89 -2.44 3.92
C ALA A 73 18.19 -3.92 3.63
N ARG A 74 18.72 -4.66 4.63
CA ARG A 74 18.98 -6.10 4.51
C ARG A 74 17.68 -6.88 4.39
N LEU A 75 16.66 -6.52 5.14
CA LEU A 75 15.33 -7.12 5.02
C LEU A 75 14.79 -6.92 3.59
N ALA A 76 14.86 -5.71 3.06
CA ALA A 76 14.45 -5.40 1.68
C ALA A 76 15.27 -6.19 0.63
N ALA A 77 16.57 -6.41 0.88
CA ALA A 77 17.43 -7.18 -0.01
C ALA A 77 17.06 -8.69 -0.06
N LEU A 78 16.42 -9.21 0.98
CA LEU A 78 15.92 -10.59 1.02
C LEU A 78 14.60 -10.80 0.24
N ALA A 79 14.09 -9.80 -0.49
CA ALA A 79 12.85 -9.95 -1.26
C ALA A 79 12.84 -11.14 -2.24
N PRO A 80 13.93 -11.46 -2.98
CA PRO A 80 13.96 -12.66 -3.83
C PRO A 80 13.79 -13.96 -3.04
N THR A 81 14.56 -14.16 -1.97
CA THR A 81 14.44 -15.31 -1.06
C THR A 81 13.07 -15.37 -0.41
N GLY A 82 12.56 -14.20 0.00
CA GLY A 82 11.22 -14.06 0.55
C GLY A 82 10.13 -14.48 -0.44
N HIS A 83 10.30 -14.19 -1.73
CA HIS A 83 9.34 -14.59 -2.77
C HIS A 83 9.28 -16.12 -2.91
N GLU A 84 10.42 -16.80 -2.96
CA GLU A 84 10.47 -18.26 -3.01
C GLU A 84 9.76 -18.90 -1.81
N LEU A 85 9.99 -18.37 -0.60
CA LEU A 85 9.30 -18.82 0.62
C LEU A 85 7.81 -18.50 0.58
N ALA A 86 7.43 -17.32 0.10
CA ALA A 86 6.04 -16.88 0.05
C ALA A 86 5.21 -17.71 -0.95
N VAL A 87 5.74 -18.06 -2.11
CA VAL A 87 5.08 -18.96 -3.07
C VAL A 87 4.75 -20.31 -2.42
N GLN A 88 5.62 -20.81 -1.54
CA GLN A 88 5.43 -22.11 -0.88
C GLN A 88 4.49 -22.05 0.34
N HIS A 89 4.51 -20.95 1.10
CA HIS A 89 3.91 -20.88 2.43
C HIS A 89 2.81 -19.84 2.58
N SER A 90 2.73 -18.86 1.66
CA SER A 90 1.71 -17.81 1.74
C SER A 90 0.50 -18.17 0.90
N ARG A 91 -0.64 -17.56 1.22
CA ARG A 91 -1.88 -17.67 0.46
C ARG A 91 -2.69 -16.40 0.57
N ALA A 92 -3.43 -16.08 -0.48
CA ALA A 92 -4.47 -15.05 -0.41
C ALA A 92 -5.54 -15.45 0.61
N LEU A 93 -6.06 -14.49 1.35
CA LEU A 93 -7.19 -14.74 2.23
C LEU A 93 -8.49 -14.89 1.43
N PRO A 94 -9.45 -15.68 1.93
CA PRO A 94 -10.73 -15.84 1.28
C PRO A 94 -11.40 -14.49 1.03
N GLY A 95 -11.85 -14.26 -0.20
CA GLY A 95 -12.51 -13.02 -0.63
C GLY A 95 -11.56 -11.87 -1.01
N ALA A 96 -10.24 -11.94 -0.72
CA ALA A 96 -9.31 -10.85 -1.05
C ALA A 96 -9.28 -10.52 -2.54
N ALA A 97 -9.11 -11.52 -3.41
CA ALA A 97 -9.11 -11.31 -4.86
C ALA A 97 -10.46 -10.75 -5.33
N ALA A 98 -11.58 -11.34 -4.90
CA ALA A 98 -12.91 -10.89 -5.29
C ALA A 98 -13.21 -9.45 -4.88
N ALA A 99 -12.73 -9.01 -3.70
CA ALA A 99 -12.89 -7.64 -3.24
C ALA A 99 -12.07 -6.65 -4.09
N LEU A 100 -10.82 -7.00 -4.42
CA LEU A 100 -9.97 -6.20 -5.29
C LEU A 100 -10.55 -6.10 -6.71
N ASP A 101 -11.04 -7.20 -7.27
CA ASP A 101 -11.68 -7.25 -8.60
C ASP A 101 -12.96 -6.41 -8.64
N ALA A 102 -13.83 -6.52 -7.63
CA ALA A 102 -15.07 -5.77 -7.55
C ALA A 102 -14.82 -4.25 -7.54
N LEU A 103 -13.82 -3.78 -6.81
CA LEU A 103 -13.46 -2.36 -6.78
C LEU A 103 -12.70 -1.91 -8.04
N ALA A 104 -12.04 -2.83 -8.74
CA ALA A 104 -11.36 -2.52 -10.00
C ALA A 104 -12.33 -2.06 -11.11
N ALA A 105 -13.62 -2.41 -11.01
CA ALA A 105 -14.65 -1.91 -11.92
C ALA A 105 -14.81 -0.38 -11.86
N PHE A 106 -14.44 0.25 -10.76
CA PHE A 106 -14.50 1.70 -10.54
C PHE A 106 -13.14 2.39 -10.74
N ALA A 107 -12.12 1.69 -11.24
CA ALA A 107 -10.78 2.23 -11.37
C ALA A 107 -10.73 3.43 -12.34
N PRO A 108 -9.86 4.44 -12.08
CA PRO A 108 -9.64 5.55 -13.01
C PRO A 108 -9.13 5.06 -14.37
N GLY A 109 -9.62 5.64 -15.46
CA GLY A 109 -9.07 5.40 -16.80
C GLY A 109 -9.62 4.21 -17.59
N ARG A 110 -10.65 3.50 -17.11
CA ARG A 110 -11.33 2.45 -17.91
C ARG A 110 -12.34 2.98 -18.95
N ASP A 111 -12.56 4.30 -19.02
CA ASP A 111 -13.62 4.89 -19.82
C ASP A 111 -13.30 5.04 -21.32
N ASN A 112 -12.10 4.68 -21.82
CA ASN A 112 -11.72 4.97 -23.22
C ASN A 112 -10.88 3.90 -23.95
N ALA A 113 -10.87 2.66 -23.54
CA ALA A 113 -10.18 1.61 -24.29
C ALA A 113 -11.04 0.90 -25.36
N GLY A 114 -12.17 1.47 -25.77
CA GLY A 114 -13.10 0.77 -26.64
C GLY A 114 -13.92 1.60 -27.61
N ARG A 115 -13.42 2.74 -28.16
CA ARG A 115 -14.02 3.36 -29.34
C ARG A 115 -13.02 4.18 -30.15
N ALA A 116 -12.05 3.51 -30.75
CA ALA A 116 -11.46 4.00 -32.00
C ALA A 116 -12.23 3.30 -33.14
N GLY A 117 -13.28 3.97 -33.61
CA GLY A 117 -14.13 3.48 -34.67
C GLY A 117 -13.41 3.56 -36.01
N THR A 118 -13.44 2.49 -36.75
CA THR A 118 -13.38 2.54 -38.22
C THR A 118 -14.76 2.91 -38.72
N GLY A 119 -14.88 4.15 -39.22
CA GLY A 119 -16.08 4.56 -39.91
C GLY A 119 -16.20 3.88 -41.28
N HIS A 120 -17.34 3.30 -41.54
CA HIS A 120 -17.92 3.23 -42.88
C HIS A 120 -19.43 3.42 -42.75
N GLY A 121 -19.95 4.42 -43.46
CA GLY A 121 -21.34 4.82 -43.38
C GLY A 121 -22.29 3.81 -44.01
N GLN A 122 -23.50 3.80 -43.48
CA GLN A 122 -24.71 3.53 -44.26
C GLN A 122 -25.89 4.21 -43.56
N GLU A 123 -26.61 4.98 -44.33
CA GLU A 123 -27.85 5.67 -43.97
C GLU A 123 -28.96 4.64 -43.78
N GLY A 124 -29.72 4.77 -42.72
CA GLY A 124 -30.95 4.01 -42.47
C GLY A 124 -31.75 4.72 -41.40
N GLY A 125 -32.97 5.13 -41.75
CA GLY A 125 -33.84 6.05 -41.07
C GLY A 125 -34.34 5.62 -39.67
N PRO A 126 -35.17 6.48 -39.01
CA PRO A 126 -35.42 6.40 -37.58
C PRO A 126 -36.43 5.35 -37.21
N ALA A 127 -36.15 4.49 -36.27
CA ALA A 127 -37.11 3.67 -35.55
C ALA A 127 -37.39 4.29 -34.18
N PRO A 128 -38.64 4.19 -33.66
CA PRO A 128 -39.13 4.95 -32.54
C PRO A 128 -38.65 4.39 -31.19
N GLY A 129 -38.60 5.31 -30.24
CA GLY A 129 -38.09 5.20 -28.90
C GLY A 129 -38.48 3.97 -28.09
N LEU A 130 -37.49 3.53 -27.33
CA LEU A 130 -37.71 2.91 -26.03
C LEU A 130 -36.86 3.72 -25.06
N ASP A 131 -37.53 4.34 -24.10
CA ASP A 131 -36.90 5.05 -22.99
C ASP A 131 -36.05 4.05 -22.20
N GLY A 132 -34.80 3.90 -22.61
CA GLY A 132 -33.79 3.17 -21.89
C GLY A 132 -33.30 4.03 -20.74
N THR A 133 -33.66 3.70 -19.53
CA THR A 133 -33.01 4.11 -18.29
C THR A 133 -31.53 4.11 -18.51
N GLY A 134 -30.94 5.29 -18.59
CA GLY A 134 -29.50 5.46 -18.68
C GLY A 134 -28.85 4.76 -17.49
N ASP A 135 -28.20 3.66 -17.77
CA ASP A 135 -27.32 2.97 -16.84
C ASP A 135 -26.09 3.88 -16.66
N GLY A 136 -26.29 4.90 -15.81
CA GLY A 136 -25.25 5.87 -15.49
C GLY A 136 -24.10 5.12 -14.87
N ALA A 137 -22.96 5.08 -15.55
CA ALA A 137 -21.72 4.60 -14.94
C ALA A 137 -21.60 5.24 -13.54
N PRO A 138 -21.29 4.47 -12.51
CA PRO A 138 -21.30 4.97 -11.13
C PRO A 138 -20.44 6.24 -11.05
N ASP A 139 -21.00 7.31 -10.46
CA ASP A 139 -20.33 8.62 -10.30
C ASP A 139 -19.19 8.56 -9.26
N VAL A 140 -18.55 7.41 -9.16
CA VAL A 140 -17.47 7.11 -8.21
C VAL A 140 -16.27 6.54 -8.95
N ARG A 141 -15.08 7.06 -8.64
CA ARG A 141 -13.78 6.49 -9.03
C ARG A 141 -13.04 5.99 -7.81
N VAL A 142 -12.48 4.79 -7.90
CA VAL A 142 -11.78 4.15 -6.79
C VAL A 142 -10.31 3.94 -7.17
N VAL A 143 -9.42 4.50 -6.36
CA VAL A 143 -7.99 4.16 -6.37
C VAL A 143 -7.76 3.14 -5.29
N GLN A 144 -7.24 1.96 -5.65
CA GLN A 144 -6.84 0.96 -4.69
C GLN A 144 -5.33 1.00 -4.49
N SER A 145 -4.88 1.05 -3.25
CA SER A 145 -3.47 1.02 -2.90
C SER A 145 -3.27 0.30 -1.56
N VAL A 146 -2.07 0.34 -1.01
CA VAL A 146 -1.74 -0.33 0.25
C VAL A 146 -1.34 0.65 1.34
N LEU A 147 -1.68 0.29 2.58
CA LEU A 147 -1.12 0.87 3.79
C LEU A 147 -0.69 -0.28 4.69
N THR A 148 0.60 -0.52 4.78
CA THR A 148 1.12 -1.69 5.48
C THR A 148 2.32 -1.34 6.36
N GLY A 149 2.48 -2.10 7.44
CA GLY A 149 3.67 -2.04 8.28
C GLY A 149 4.93 -2.60 7.61
N ASN A 150 4.80 -3.32 6.52
CA ASN A 150 5.92 -3.94 5.84
C ASN A 150 6.83 -2.93 5.12
N VAL A 151 8.13 -3.22 5.06
CA VAL A 151 9.05 -2.61 4.09
C VAL A 151 8.48 -2.80 2.67
N ARG A 152 8.57 -1.78 1.82
CA ARG A 152 7.96 -1.77 0.50
C ARG A 152 8.26 -3.03 -0.33
N ARG A 153 9.53 -3.44 -0.42
CA ARG A 153 9.91 -4.62 -1.21
C ARG A 153 9.30 -5.91 -0.68
N MET A 154 9.11 -6.02 0.65
CA MET A 154 8.44 -7.16 1.28
C MET A 154 6.94 -7.17 0.98
N ALA A 155 6.30 -6.01 1.04
CA ALA A 155 4.88 -5.84 0.69
C ALA A 155 4.61 -6.27 -0.76
N GLU A 156 5.37 -5.71 -1.71
CA GLU A 156 5.27 -6.05 -3.13
C GLU A 156 5.52 -7.54 -3.39
N MET A 157 6.52 -8.10 -2.75
CA MET A 157 6.87 -9.51 -2.85
C MET A 157 5.73 -10.43 -2.39
N LYS A 158 5.12 -10.14 -1.22
CA LYS A 158 4.01 -10.91 -0.68
C LYS A 158 2.79 -10.90 -1.62
N LEU A 159 2.42 -9.71 -2.10
CA LEU A 159 1.29 -9.56 -3.03
C LEU A 159 1.50 -10.31 -4.34
N ARG A 160 2.69 -10.19 -4.95
CA ARG A 160 3.04 -10.91 -6.19
C ARG A 160 3.04 -12.41 -6.01
N ALA A 161 3.54 -12.91 -4.87
CA ALA A 161 3.59 -14.35 -4.60
C ALA A 161 2.20 -15.01 -4.57
N VAL A 162 1.14 -14.24 -4.27
CA VAL A 162 -0.24 -14.73 -4.23
C VAL A 162 -1.13 -14.12 -5.34
N GLY A 163 -0.55 -13.35 -6.27
CA GLY A 163 -1.24 -12.80 -7.44
C GLY A 163 -2.25 -11.68 -7.14
N LEU A 164 -2.03 -10.88 -6.08
CA LEU A 164 -2.94 -9.82 -5.67
C LEU A 164 -2.47 -8.39 -6.00
N ASP A 165 -1.40 -8.22 -6.77
CA ASP A 165 -0.84 -6.90 -7.09
C ASP A 165 -1.49 -6.20 -8.30
N ALA A 166 -2.24 -6.93 -9.13
CA ALA A 166 -2.74 -6.43 -10.42
C ALA A 166 -3.67 -5.21 -10.35
N HIS A 167 -4.44 -5.06 -9.27
CA HIS A 167 -5.42 -3.98 -9.09
C HIS A 167 -4.98 -2.90 -8.08
N LEU A 168 -3.73 -2.98 -7.61
CA LEU A 168 -3.17 -2.08 -6.61
C LEU A 168 -2.19 -1.09 -7.25
N ASP A 169 -2.42 0.20 -7.05
CA ASP A 169 -1.43 1.22 -7.38
C ASP A 169 -0.38 1.30 -6.26
N LEU A 170 0.61 0.42 -6.32
CA LEU A 170 1.68 0.31 -5.32
C LEU A 170 2.58 1.57 -5.27
N ALA A 171 2.51 2.44 -6.28
CA ALA A 171 3.26 3.69 -6.27
C ALA A 171 2.65 4.74 -5.33
N THR A 172 1.35 4.65 -5.05
CA THR A 172 0.66 5.54 -4.12
C THR A 172 0.56 4.98 -2.70
N GLY A 173 1.02 3.76 -2.48
CA GLY A 173 1.02 3.11 -1.19
C GLY A 173 1.93 3.77 -0.15
N ALA A 174 1.71 3.42 1.11
CA ALA A 174 2.57 3.77 2.23
C ALA A 174 3.03 2.52 2.97
N TYR A 175 4.30 2.52 3.33
CA TYR A 175 5.04 1.34 3.78
C TYR A 175 5.76 1.61 5.09
N GLY A 176 5.97 0.57 5.89
CA GLY A 176 6.52 0.65 7.24
C GLY A 176 8.03 0.94 7.32
N ASP A 177 8.70 1.11 6.19
CA ASP A 177 10.06 1.63 6.12
C ASP A 177 10.11 3.18 6.19
N SER A 178 8.99 3.86 6.02
CA SER A 178 8.94 5.33 5.99
C SER A 178 8.74 5.96 7.38
N HIS A 179 7.86 5.40 8.22
CA HIS A 179 7.51 5.97 9.53
C HIS A 179 7.38 4.89 10.60
N GLU A 180 7.70 5.26 11.85
CA GLU A 180 7.52 4.38 13.02
C GLU A 180 6.05 4.30 13.44
N VAL A 181 5.30 5.38 13.25
CA VAL A 181 3.89 5.49 13.64
C VAL A 181 2.98 5.19 12.45
N ARG A 182 2.11 4.18 12.59
CA ARG A 182 1.24 3.71 11.50
C ARG A 182 0.29 4.79 10.96
N SER A 183 -0.22 5.67 11.83
CA SER A 183 -1.09 6.77 11.40
C SER A 183 -0.41 7.74 10.41
N ASP A 184 0.91 7.92 10.49
CA ASP A 184 1.63 8.81 9.58
C ASP A 184 1.67 8.25 8.15
N LEU A 185 1.56 6.93 8.01
CA LEU A 185 1.44 6.27 6.71
C LEU A 185 0.15 6.67 5.97
N VAL A 186 -0.94 6.99 6.69
CA VAL A 186 -2.19 7.46 6.07
C VAL A 186 -1.97 8.79 5.34
N HIS A 187 -1.24 9.72 5.95
CA HIS A 187 -0.90 10.99 5.30
C HIS A 187 -0.01 10.78 4.08
N LEU A 188 0.99 9.92 4.22
CA LEU A 188 1.91 9.63 3.12
C LEU A 188 1.14 9.05 1.92
N ALA A 189 0.27 8.06 2.13
CA ALA A 189 -0.54 7.47 1.08
C ALA A 189 -1.48 8.49 0.42
N ARG A 190 -2.19 9.31 1.22
CA ARG A 190 -3.04 10.40 0.72
C ARG A 190 -2.24 11.39 -0.14
N GLY A 191 -1.08 11.82 0.35
CA GLY A 191 -0.20 12.73 -0.37
C GLY A 191 0.32 12.13 -1.69
N ASN A 192 0.69 10.85 -1.68
CA ASN A 192 1.10 10.12 -2.88
C ASN A 192 -0.03 10.06 -3.91
N ALA A 193 -1.23 9.67 -3.48
CA ALA A 193 -2.41 9.59 -4.33
C ALA A 193 -2.82 10.97 -4.86
N ALA A 194 -2.80 12.01 -4.01
CA ALA A 194 -3.13 13.38 -4.41
C ALA A 194 -2.18 13.90 -5.50
N ARG A 195 -0.86 13.67 -5.37
CA ARG A 195 0.12 14.03 -6.40
C ARG A 195 -0.08 13.28 -7.72
N ARG A 196 -0.43 11.99 -7.64
CA ARG A 196 -0.58 11.15 -8.82
C ARG A 196 -1.86 11.43 -9.61
N TYR A 197 -2.97 11.64 -8.89
CA TYR A 197 -4.30 11.75 -9.50
C TYR A 197 -4.83 13.19 -9.55
N GLY A 198 -4.15 14.16 -8.96
CA GLY A 198 -4.60 15.55 -8.93
C GLY A 198 -5.91 15.74 -8.15
N ARG A 199 -6.16 14.90 -7.12
CA ARG A 199 -7.40 14.90 -6.33
C ARG A 199 -7.10 14.92 -4.84
N ASP A 200 -8.02 15.50 -4.07
CA ASP A 200 -7.97 15.44 -2.61
C ASP A 200 -8.58 14.13 -2.11
N PHE A 201 -7.84 13.43 -1.25
CA PHE A 201 -8.26 12.21 -0.58
C PHE A 201 -8.39 12.39 0.94
N SER A 202 -8.66 13.61 1.40
CA SER A 202 -8.84 13.89 2.83
C SER A 202 -10.17 13.36 3.38
N GLY A 203 -10.28 13.28 4.69
CA GLY A 203 -11.51 12.92 5.40
C GLY A 203 -12.10 11.59 4.91
N THR A 204 -13.37 11.62 4.54
CA THR A 204 -14.14 10.44 4.08
C THR A 204 -13.81 9.98 2.67
N ALA A 205 -12.91 10.66 1.96
CA ALA A 205 -12.43 10.23 0.65
C ALA A 205 -11.34 9.13 0.75
N THR A 206 -10.92 8.75 1.96
CA THR A 206 -10.02 7.62 2.20
C THR A 206 -10.69 6.59 3.09
N VAL A 207 -10.62 5.33 2.67
CA VAL A 207 -11.04 4.16 3.44
C VAL A 207 -9.82 3.30 3.72
N LEU A 208 -9.62 2.90 4.97
CA LEU A 208 -8.58 1.94 5.36
C LEU A 208 -9.27 0.61 5.69
N VAL A 209 -8.78 -0.45 5.07
CA VAL A 209 -9.23 -1.83 5.33
C VAL A 209 -8.06 -2.58 5.98
N GLY A 210 -8.28 -3.10 7.18
CA GLY A 210 -7.28 -3.81 7.96
C GLY A 210 -7.91 -4.66 9.04
N ASP A 211 -7.14 -5.57 9.65
CA ASP A 211 -7.59 -6.57 10.60
C ASP A 211 -7.27 -6.24 12.06
N THR A 212 -6.53 -5.15 12.30
CA THR A 212 -6.07 -4.80 13.64
C THR A 212 -6.73 -3.55 14.22
N PRO A 213 -6.81 -3.40 15.57
CA PRO A 213 -7.20 -2.16 16.20
C PRO A 213 -6.33 -0.96 15.81
N LEU A 214 -5.06 -1.19 15.43
CA LEU A 214 -4.14 -0.15 14.98
C LEU A 214 -4.54 0.43 13.61
N ASP A 215 -5.19 -0.35 12.75
CA ASP A 215 -5.77 0.14 11.50
C ASP A 215 -6.92 1.09 11.77
N VAL A 216 -7.81 0.72 12.67
CA VAL A 216 -8.93 1.58 13.10
C VAL A 216 -8.42 2.86 13.76
N ALA A 217 -7.41 2.75 14.62
CA ALA A 217 -6.79 3.92 15.25
C ALA A 217 -6.12 4.84 14.22
N ALA A 218 -5.39 4.28 13.24
CA ALA A 218 -4.77 5.04 12.18
C ALA A 218 -5.79 5.77 11.29
N ALA A 219 -6.90 5.11 10.95
CA ALA A 219 -7.98 5.71 10.19
C ALA A 219 -8.63 6.88 10.95
N ARG A 220 -8.90 6.73 12.25
CA ARG A 220 -9.55 7.73 13.12
C ARG A 220 -8.64 8.92 13.42
N ALA A 221 -7.37 8.68 13.74
CA ALA A 221 -6.40 9.73 14.08
C ALA A 221 -6.29 10.79 12.98
N ARG A 222 -6.57 10.43 11.74
CA ARG A 222 -6.40 11.28 10.56
C ARG A 222 -7.72 11.71 9.88
N ALA A 223 -8.85 11.28 10.39
CA ALA A 223 -10.16 11.79 9.92
C ALA A 223 -10.40 13.24 10.33
N THR A 224 -9.74 13.69 11.41
CA THR A 224 -9.95 15.01 12.04
C THR A 224 -8.91 16.06 11.66
N GLU A 225 -7.82 15.72 10.95
CA GLU A 225 -6.81 16.71 10.53
C GLU A 225 -7.12 17.33 9.17
N ALA A 226 -7.15 18.67 9.15
CA ALA A 226 -7.14 19.43 7.89
C ALA A 226 -5.86 19.16 7.08
N PRO A 227 -5.91 19.25 5.73
CA PRO A 227 -4.74 19.00 4.89
C PRO A 227 -3.60 19.96 5.27
N ARG A 228 -2.43 19.43 5.65
CA ARG A 228 -1.22 20.25 5.78
C ARG A 228 -0.82 20.73 4.39
N PRO A 229 -0.47 22.00 4.21
CA PRO A 229 0.10 22.45 2.95
C PRO A 229 1.36 21.65 2.65
N ALA A 230 1.52 21.26 1.38
CA ALA A 230 2.69 20.51 0.93
C ALA A 230 3.97 21.23 1.37
N GLU A 231 4.84 20.53 2.10
CA GLU A 231 6.20 21.01 2.39
C GLU A 231 6.90 21.27 1.05
N THR A 232 7.13 22.54 0.73
CA THR A 232 7.94 22.93 -0.41
C THR A 232 9.35 22.43 -0.16
N ALA A 233 9.86 21.57 -1.03
CA ALA A 233 11.24 21.12 -1.02
C ALA A 233 12.17 22.35 -0.91
N PRO A 234 13.25 22.31 -0.08
CA PRO A 234 14.16 23.40 0.05
C PRO A 234 14.80 23.70 -1.31
N GLY A 235 14.57 24.92 -1.79
CA GLY A 235 15.08 25.40 -3.05
C GLY A 235 16.61 25.26 -3.12
N THR A 236 17.08 24.63 -4.18
CA THR A 236 18.49 24.64 -4.60
C THR A 236 18.95 26.08 -4.75
N ALA A 237 19.66 26.58 -3.75
CA ALA A 237 20.37 27.86 -3.83
C ALA A 237 21.40 27.77 -4.95
N ARG A 238 21.12 28.44 -6.09
CA ARG A 238 22.10 28.67 -7.14
C ARG A 238 23.23 29.53 -6.54
N ARG A 239 24.43 28.95 -6.38
CA ARG A 239 25.63 29.73 -6.14
C ARG A 239 25.94 30.48 -7.44
N THR A 240 25.72 31.77 -7.44
CA THR A 240 26.34 32.69 -8.40
C THR A 240 27.80 32.89 -7.95
N CYS A 241 28.75 32.41 -8.78
CA CYS A 241 30.14 32.85 -8.70
C CYS A 241 30.24 34.25 -9.29
N ALA A 242 30.73 35.16 -8.53
CA ALA A 242 31.37 36.40 -8.99
C ALA A 242 32.89 36.23 -8.93
#